data_87f7dae70ce6746e7d6905e24fb879c8
#
_entry.id   87f7dae70ce6746e7d6905e24fb879c8
#
_cell.length_a   1.000
_cell.length_b   1.000
_cell.length_c   1.000
_cell.angle_alpha   90.00
_cell.angle_beta   90.00
_cell.angle_gamma   90.00
#
_symmetry.space_group_name_H-M   'P 1'
#
loop_
_entity.id
_entity.type
_entity.pdbx_description
1 polymer ?
#
loop_
_entity_poly.entity_id
_entity_poly.type
_entity_poly.pdbx_seq_one_letter_code
_entity_poly.pdbx_strand_id
1 'polypeptide(L)'
;MRKAIATISFLGLGLALFAVACYAQQDKSKRPSPPAQATFELGGGQSVTVDYSSPRAKGRKIYGDVVPLGKVWRTGANEATTFVTTADITVGGSAVPPGSYTIFTIPDKDKWTLIISKKTGEWGTDYPGTSSDLARVDMKVSSLPTPVENFTISFDKSATGGTMNIDWESTRASVAIGKK
;
A
#
# COMPACT_ATOMS: atom_id res chain seq x y z
N MET A 1 -37.74 -22.29 -74.83
CA MET A 1 -38.10 -21.60 -73.61
C MET A 1 -37.09 -21.97 -72.50
N ARG A 2 -36.06 -21.19 -72.27
CA ARG A 2 -35.07 -21.42 -71.19
C ARG A 2 -35.26 -20.30 -70.16
N LYS A 3 -35.65 -20.67 -68.94
CA LYS A 3 -35.78 -19.72 -67.80
C LYS A 3 -34.41 -19.58 -67.16
N ALA A 4 -33.86 -18.37 -67.14
CA ALA A 4 -32.69 -18.02 -66.38
C ALA A 4 -33.07 -17.79 -64.91
N ILE A 5 -32.40 -18.48 -64.00
CA ILE A 5 -32.51 -18.31 -62.55
C ILE A 5 -31.38 -17.39 -62.15
N ALA A 6 -31.71 -16.19 -61.68
CA ALA A 6 -30.77 -15.24 -61.14
C ALA A 6 -30.51 -15.59 -59.68
N THR A 7 -29.23 -15.94 -59.38
CA THR A 7 -28.78 -16.19 -58.03
C THR A 7 -28.36 -14.87 -57.41
N ILE A 8 -29.08 -14.37 -56.42
CA ILE A 8 -28.73 -13.18 -55.67
C ILE A 8 -27.81 -13.63 -54.51
N SER A 9 -26.52 -13.32 -54.63
CA SER A 9 -25.55 -13.50 -53.52
C SER A 9 -25.67 -12.35 -52.54
N PHE A 10 -26.18 -12.61 -51.35
CA PHE A 10 -26.11 -11.68 -50.21
C PHE A 10 -24.70 -11.75 -49.62
N LEU A 11 -23.91 -10.72 -49.88
CA LEU A 11 -22.66 -10.49 -49.20
C LEU A 11 -22.98 -9.83 -47.86
N GLY A 12 -23.06 -10.63 -46.80
CA GLY A 12 -23.24 -10.16 -45.44
C GLY A 12 -21.95 -9.49 -44.94
N LEU A 13 -21.94 -8.15 -44.95
CA LEU A 13 -20.87 -7.36 -44.32
C LEU A 13 -21.10 -7.39 -42.82
N GLY A 14 -20.44 -8.35 -42.16
CA GLY A 14 -20.36 -8.42 -40.69
C GLY A 14 -19.51 -7.28 -40.15
N LEU A 15 -20.18 -6.18 -39.72
CA LEU A 15 -19.53 -5.10 -38.96
C LEU A 15 -19.29 -5.62 -37.56
N ALA A 16 -18.08 -6.16 -37.31
CA ALA A 16 -17.62 -6.46 -35.96
C ALA A 16 -17.38 -5.15 -35.22
N LEU A 17 -18.35 -4.70 -34.43
CA LEU A 17 -18.21 -3.65 -33.45
C LEU A 17 -17.29 -4.17 -32.34
N PHE A 18 -15.97 -3.92 -32.48
CA PHE A 18 -15.05 -3.96 -31.34
C PHE A 18 -15.40 -2.83 -30.39
N ALA A 19 -16.26 -3.09 -29.41
CA ALA A 19 -16.43 -2.25 -28.27
C ALA A 19 -15.10 -2.32 -27.47
N VAL A 20 -14.18 -1.41 -27.76
CA VAL A 20 -13.06 -1.13 -26.87
C VAL A 20 -13.68 -0.55 -25.61
N ALA A 21 -13.86 -1.41 -24.60
CA ALA A 21 -14.17 -0.96 -23.25
C ALA A 21 -12.95 -0.18 -22.75
N CYS A 22 -12.97 1.11 -23.01
CA CYS A 22 -12.05 2.07 -22.40
C CYS A 22 -12.44 2.11 -20.92
N TYR A 23 -11.88 1.21 -20.11
CA TYR A 23 -11.92 1.36 -18.66
C TYR A 23 -11.17 2.65 -18.37
N ALA A 24 -11.93 3.73 -18.19
CA ALA A 24 -11.40 4.98 -17.71
C ALA A 24 -10.66 4.68 -16.40
N GLN A 25 -9.34 4.64 -16.45
CA GLN A 25 -8.49 4.42 -15.29
C GLN A 25 -8.73 5.62 -14.37
N GLN A 26 -9.52 5.39 -13.33
CA GLN A 26 -9.92 6.46 -12.42
C GLN A 26 -8.65 7.14 -11.91
N ASP A 27 -8.53 8.44 -12.17
CA ASP A 27 -7.40 9.25 -11.71
C ASP A 27 -7.31 9.21 -10.18
N LYS A 28 -6.42 8.36 -9.68
CA LYS A 28 -6.23 8.12 -8.25
C LYS A 28 -5.79 9.38 -7.50
N SER A 29 -5.18 10.35 -8.20
CA SER A 29 -4.71 11.60 -7.59
C SER A 29 -5.84 12.48 -7.06
N LYS A 30 -7.05 12.32 -7.62
CA LYS A 30 -8.26 13.06 -7.21
C LYS A 30 -9.04 12.41 -6.06
N ARG A 31 -8.56 11.28 -5.55
CA ARG A 31 -9.20 10.60 -4.40
C ARG A 31 -9.06 11.45 -3.13
N PRO A 32 -10.02 11.36 -2.20
CA PRO A 32 -9.91 12.00 -0.87
C PRO A 32 -8.66 11.56 -0.08
N SER A 33 -8.14 10.37 -0.39
CA SER A 33 -6.88 9.83 0.10
C SER A 33 -6.02 9.51 -1.13
N PRO A 34 -5.24 10.49 -1.65
CA PRO A 34 -4.45 10.28 -2.87
C PRO A 34 -3.30 9.32 -2.61
N PRO A 35 -2.76 8.70 -3.68
CA PRO A 35 -1.56 7.89 -3.58
C PRO A 35 -0.36 8.71 -3.15
N ALA A 36 0.52 8.09 -2.40
CA ALA A 36 1.80 8.61 -1.97
C ALA A 36 2.84 7.50 -1.96
N GLN A 37 4.11 7.87 -2.02
CA GLN A 37 5.23 6.93 -1.99
C GLN A 37 6.33 7.48 -1.09
N ALA A 38 6.98 6.58 -0.36
CA ALA A 38 8.20 6.84 0.38
C ALA A 38 9.29 5.86 -0.08
N THR A 39 10.50 6.36 -0.32
CA THR A 39 11.62 5.52 -0.73
C THR A 39 12.82 5.74 0.19
N PHE A 40 13.49 4.66 0.53
CA PHE A 40 14.71 4.64 1.32
C PHE A 40 15.82 3.96 0.54
N GLU A 41 16.85 4.72 0.19
CA GLU A 41 18.02 4.24 -0.54
C GLU A 41 19.00 3.52 0.40
N LEU A 42 19.22 2.25 0.12
CA LEU A 42 20.16 1.39 0.86
C LEU A 42 21.61 1.50 0.35
N GLY A 43 21.79 2.17 -0.81
CA GLY A 43 23.05 2.23 -1.55
C GLY A 43 23.24 1.06 -2.51
N GLY A 44 24.15 1.23 -3.49
CA GLY A 44 24.38 0.22 -4.53
C GLY A 44 23.19 -0.05 -5.45
N GLY A 45 22.28 0.91 -5.62
CA GLY A 45 21.06 0.74 -6.42
C GLY A 45 19.95 -0.08 -5.71
N GLN A 46 20.12 -0.36 -4.43
CA GLN A 46 19.16 -1.09 -3.60
C GLN A 46 18.27 -0.10 -2.83
N SER A 47 17.01 -0.44 -2.68
CA SER A 47 16.03 0.43 -2.00
C SER A 47 14.92 -0.34 -1.29
N VAL A 48 14.26 0.38 -0.39
CA VAL A 48 12.95 0.04 0.16
C VAL A 48 11.97 1.09 -0.33
N THR A 49 10.83 0.67 -0.89
CA THR A 49 9.77 1.56 -1.36
C THR A 49 8.46 1.18 -0.69
N VAL A 50 7.71 2.18 -0.24
CA VAL A 50 6.38 2.01 0.34
C VAL A 50 5.38 2.82 -0.46
N ASP A 51 4.43 2.14 -1.09
CA ASP A 51 3.31 2.75 -1.81
C ASP A 51 2.04 2.68 -0.96
N TYR A 52 1.41 3.82 -0.74
CA TYR A 52 0.26 3.92 0.14
C TYR A 52 -0.74 4.98 -0.33
N SER A 53 -1.96 4.93 0.19
CA SER A 53 -2.90 6.03 0.07
C SER A 53 -2.89 6.85 1.35
N SER A 54 -2.75 8.18 1.22
CA SER A 54 -2.56 9.13 2.32
C SER A 54 -3.89 9.78 2.74
N PRO A 55 -4.59 9.27 3.76
CA PRO A 55 -5.81 9.92 4.27
C PRO A 55 -5.49 11.23 5.02
N ARG A 56 -6.52 12.06 5.16
CA ARG A 56 -6.51 13.36 5.82
C ARG A 56 -7.24 13.28 7.15
N ALA A 57 -6.73 13.94 8.19
CA ALA A 57 -7.38 13.96 9.49
C ALA A 57 -8.71 14.73 9.46
N LYS A 58 -8.75 15.91 8.84
CA LYS A 58 -9.93 16.78 8.71
C LYS A 58 -10.63 17.04 10.06
N GLY A 59 -9.84 17.29 11.08
CA GLY A 59 -10.34 17.56 12.44
C GLY A 59 -10.96 16.35 13.15
N ARG A 60 -10.86 15.14 12.57
CA ARG A 60 -11.37 13.92 13.21
C ARG A 60 -10.37 13.40 14.22
N LYS A 61 -10.87 12.79 15.27
CA LYS A 61 -10.06 11.96 16.15
C LYS A 61 -9.67 10.67 15.39
N ILE A 62 -8.38 10.43 15.23
CA ILE A 62 -7.90 9.34 14.40
C ILE A 62 -7.89 8.03 15.18
N TYR A 63 -7.04 7.93 16.19
CA TYR A 63 -6.85 6.67 16.90
C TYR A 63 -7.94 6.45 17.96
N GLY A 64 -8.59 5.31 17.87
CA GLY A 64 -9.76 4.93 18.62
C GLY A 64 -11.09 5.15 17.89
N ASP A 65 -11.14 6.08 16.90
CA ASP A 65 -12.36 6.37 16.13
C ASP A 65 -12.20 5.95 14.65
N VAL A 66 -11.37 6.65 13.87
CA VAL A 66 -11.16 6.34 12.44
C VAL A 66 -10.32 5.08 12.28
N VAL A 67 -9.31 4.92 13.12
CA VAL A 67 -8.43 3.75 13.20
C VAL A 67 -8.64 3.09 14.57
N PRO A 68 -9.35 1.94 14.63
CA PRO A 68 -9.60 1.25 15.90
C PRO A 68 -8.31 0.76 16.55
N LEU A 69 -8.17 0.97 17.86
CA LEU A 69 -7.07 0.41 18.63
C LEU A 69 -7.20 -1.11 18.79
N GLY A 70 -6.07 -1.80 18.80
CA GLY A 70 -6.00 -3.26 18.95
C GLY A 70 -6.55 -4.05 17.75
N LYS A 71 -6.83 -3.39 16.61
CA LYS A 71 -7.34 -4.03 15.39
C LYS A 71 -6.34 -3.87 14.25
N VAL A 72 -6.33 -4.86 13.36
CA VAL A 72 -5.52 -4.78 12.14
C VAL A 72 -6.04 -3.65 11.26
N TRP A 73 -5.12 -2.79 10.83
CA TRP A 73 -5.36 -1.69 9.93
C TRP A 73 -4.41 -1.77 8.72
N ARG A 74 -4.91 -1.45 7.53
CA ARG A 74 -4.16 -1.49 6.26
C ARG A 74 -3.05 -0.43 6.14
N THR A 75 -2.76 0.32 7.21
CA THR A 75 -1.69 1.33 7.29
C THR A 75 -1.84 2.41 6.21
N GLY A 76 -3.04 2.95 6.08
CA GLY A 76 -3.41 3.92 5.06
C GLY A 76 -4.90 3.88 4.73
N ALA A 77 -5.24 4.15 3.48
CA ALA A 77 -6.59 4.13 2.94
C ALA A 77 -6.65 3.40 1.59
N ASN A 78 -7.85 3.12 1.08
CA ASN A 78 -8.10 2.43 -0.19
C ASN A 78 -7.43 1.04 -0.24
N GLU A 79 -6.51 0.82 -1.17
CA GLU A 79 -5.67 -0.37 -1.25
C GLU A 79 -4.80 -0.51 0.01
N ALA A 80 -4.49 -1.73 0.41
CA ALA A 80 -3.54 -1.97 1.50
C ALA A 80 -2.14 -1.52 1.08
N THR A 81 -1.36 -1.02 2.04
CA THR A 81 -0.06 -0.42 1.78
C THR A 81 0.95 -1.47 1.32
N THR A 82 1.59 -1.22 0.18
CA THR A 82 2.60 -2.10 -0.40
C THR A 82 3.99 -1.72 0.09
N PHE A 83 4.80 -2.71 0.44
CA PHE A 83 6.19 -2.57 0.88
C PHE A 83 7.07 -3.42 -0.03
N VAL A 84 8.01 -2.81 -0.72
CA VAL A 84 8.94 -3.50 -1.63
C VAL A 84 10.36 -3.28 -1.15
N THR A 85 11.15 -4.35 -1.10
CA THR A 85 12.60 -4.26 -0.91
C THR A 85 13.34 -4.97 -2.02
N THR A 86 14.39 -4.34 -2.54
CA THR A 86 15.25 -4.92 -3.58
C THR A 86 16.47 -5.63 -2.98
N ALA A 87 16.62 -5.64 -1.67
CA ALA A 87 17.74 -6.26 -0.95
C ALA A 87 17.26 -7.05 0.26
N ASP A 88 18.10 -7.93 0.76
CA ASP A 88 17.95 -8.53 2.09
C ASP A 88 18.11 -7.45 3.15
N ILE A 89 17.07 -7.26 3.97
CA ILE A 89 17.05 -6.27 5.04
C ILE A 89 16.57 -6.90 6.35
N THR A 90 16.69 -6.13 7.42
CA THR A 90 15.96 -6.40 8.67
C THR A 90 14.96 -5.29 8.93
N VAL A 91 13.77 -5.64 9.40
CA VAL A 91 12.76 -4.71 9.88
C VAL A 91 12.46 -5.05 11.33
N GLY A 92 12.78 -4.14 12.25
CA GLY A 92 12.67 -4.41 13.70
C GLY A 92 13.43 -5.65 14.15
N GLY A 93 14.57 -5.96 13.49
CA GLY A 93 15.39 -7.15 13.73
C GLY A 93 14.93 -8.42 12.99
N SER A 94 13.73 -8.45 12.40
CA SER A 94 13.24 -9.59 11.60
C SER A 94 13.76 -9.54 10.18
N ALA A 95 14.25 -10.68 9.65
CA ALA A 95 14.75 -10.77 8.28
C ALA A 95 13.61 -10.65 7.25
N VAL A 96 13.81 -9.80 6.24
CA VAL A 96 12.89 -9.58 5.12
C VAL A 96 13.68 -9.71 3.82
N PRO A 97 13.52 -10.81 3.08
CA PRO A 97 14.15 -11.01 1.77
C PRO A 97 13.68 -9.99 0.72
N PRO A 98 14.43 -9.83 -0.39
CA PRO A 98 13.94 -9.07 -1.54
C PRO A 98 12.56 -9.57 -1.98
N GLY A 99 11.64 -8.63 -2.24
CA GLY A 99 10.28 -8.99 -2.63
C GLY A 99 9.28 -7.86 -2.45
N SER A 100 8.03 -8.17 -2.78
CA SER A 100 6.88 -7.30 -2.57
C SER A 100 5.98 -7.90 -1.49
N TYR A 101 5.55 -7.06 -0.57
CA TYR A 101 4.78 -7.41 0.62
C TYR A 101 3.63 -6.41 0.81
N THR A 102 2.61 -6.83 1.54
CA THR A 102 1.64 -5.88 2.11
C THR A 102 1.99 -5.65 3.57
N ILE A 103 1.94 -4.40 4.01
CA ILE A 103 2.08 -4.08 5.43
C ILE A 103 0.73 -3.70 6.04
N PHE A 104 0.50 -4.23 7.23
CA PHE A 104 -0.59 -3.85 8.12
C PHE A 104 0.00 -3.39 9.45
N THR A 105 -0.76 -2.63 10.21
CA THR A 105 -0.40 -2.30 11.58
C THR A 105 -1.54 -2.64 12.53
N ILE A 106 -1.19 -2.91 13.79
CA ILE A 106 -2.15 -2.96 14.90
C ILE A 106 -1.77 -1.80 15.82
N PRO A 107 -2.44 -0.65 15.68
CA PRO A 107 -2.21 0.49 16.56
C PRO A 107 -2.67 0.22 17.99
N ASP A 108 -1.88 0.65 18.97
CA ASP A 108 -2.28 0.72 20.36
C ASP A 108 -1.68 1.98 21.01
N LYS A 109 -2.00 2.24 22.26
CA LYS A 109 -1.62 3.48 22.95
C LYS A 109 -0.10 3.64 23.07
N ASP A 110 0.57 2.58 23.50
CA ASP A 110 1.99 2.62 23.88
C ASP A 110 2.89 1.88 22.92
N LYS A 111 2.35 0.99 22.10
CA LYS A 111 3.10 0.15 21.19
C LYS A 111 2.24 -0.26 20.00
N TRP A 112 2.78 -0.15 18.79
CA TRP A 112 2.16 -0.71 17.61
C TRP A 112 2.83 -2.01 17.22
N THR A 113 2.09 -2.87 16.50
CA THR A 113 2.66 -4.03 15.83
C THR A 113 2.61 -3.80 14.32
N LEU A 114 3.76 -3.85 13.66
CA LEU A 114 3.84 -3.92 12.20
C LEU A 114 3.76 -5.38 11.77
N ILE A 115 2.90 -5.67 10.82
CA ILE A 115 2.75 -6.96 10.16
C ILE A 115 3.27 -6.85 8.74
N ILE A 116 4.19 -7.72 8.34
CA ILE A 116 4.68 -7.86 6.96
C ILE A 116 4.06 -9.13 6.40
N SER A 117 3.12 -8.98 5.46
CA SER A 117 2.40 -10.10 4.84
C SER A 117 3.02 -10.46 3.49
N LYS A 118 3.18 -11.76 3.23
CA LYS A 118 3.62 -12.31 1.93
C LYS A 118 2.53 -12.21 0.86
N LYS A 119 1.27 -12.06 1.25
CA LYS A 119 0.17 -11.87 0.33
C LYS A 119 0.09 -10.40 -0.06
N THR A 120 -0.20 -10.12 -1.32
CA THR A 120 -0.24 -8.77 -1.91
C THR A 120 -1.54 -8.54 -2.68
N GLY A 121 -1.89 -7.26 -2.88
CA GLY A 121 -3.05 -6.87 -3.66
C GLY A 121 -4.36 -6.84 -2.86
N GLU A 122 -4.29 -6.85 -1.52
CA GLU A 122 -5.47 -6.76 -0.66
C GLU A 122 -6.11 -5.37 -0.77
N TRP A 123 -7.43 -5.37 -0.63
CA TRP A 123 -8.21 -4.15 -0.58
C TRP A 123 -8.76 -3.90 0.83
N GLY A 124 -8.75 -2.65 1.24
CA GLY A 124 -9.39 -2.26 2.49
C GLY A 124 -8.74 -2.93 3.71
N THR A 125 -9.56 -3.53 4.55
CA THR A 125 -9.14 -4.21 5.79
C THR A 125 -9.05 -5.73 5.64
N ASP A 126 -9.00 -6.25 4.41
CA ASP A 126 -8.95 -7.68 4.13
C ASP A 126 -7.57 -8.26 4.48
N TYR A 127 -7.34 -8.38 5.78
CA TYR A 127 -6.14 -9.01 6.28
C TYR A 127 -6.23 -10.53 6.09
N PRO A 128 -5.26 -11.16 5.38
CA PRO A 128 -5.34 -12.57 4.97
C PRO A 128 -5.10 -13.59 6.10
N GLY A 129 -4.83 -13.12 7.31
CA GLY A 129 -4.57 -13.97 8.46
C GLY A 129 -3.08 -14.25 8.69
N THR A 130 -2.79 -14.76 9.89
CA THR A 130 -1.42 -14.97 10.41
C THR A 130 -0.59 -15.95 9.60
N SER A 131 -1.20 -16.87 8.87
CA SER A 131 -0.51 -17.82 7.98
C SER A 131 0.21 -17.13 6.81
N SER A 132 -0.21 -15.92 6.45
CA SER A 132 0.41 -15.09 5.42
C SER A 132 1.51 -14.18 5.95
N ASP A 133 1.66 -14.06 7.27
CA ASP A 133 2.68 -13.20 7.86
C ASP A 133 4.09 -13.75 7.59
N LEU A 134 4.96 -12.87 7.11
CA LEU A 134 6.39 -13.10 7.10
C LEU A 134 6.99 -12.76 8.48
N ALA A 135 6.55 -11.62 9.02
CA ALA A 135 7.02 -11.12 10.32
C ALA A 135 5.95 -10.26 11.01
N ARG A 136 6.03 -10.23 12.34
CA ARG A 136 5.37 -9.26 13.21
C ARG A 136 6.43 -8.61 14.08
N VAL A 137 6.53 -7.30 14.03
CA VAL A 137 7.55 -6.56 14.75
C VAL A 137 6.94 -5.40 15.54
N ASP A 138 7.52 -5.11 16.69
CA ASP A 138 7.10 -4.00 17.51
C ASP A 138 7.58 -2.68 16.91
N MET A 139 6.71 -1.68 16.93
CA MET A 139 7.03 -0.30 16.60
C MET A 139 7.00 0.55 17.87
N LYS A 140 7.96 1.44 18.00
CA LYS A 140 8.00 2.44 19.06
C LYS A 140 6.99 3.55 18.74
N VAL A 141 6.17 3.91 19.72
CA VAL A 141 5.21 5.02 19.60
C VAL A 141 5.76 6.25 20.32
N SER A 142 5.57 7.41 19.73
CA SER A 142 5.91 8.72 20.32
C SER A 142 4.92 9.79 19.86
N SER A 143 4.83 10.88 20.62
CA SER A 143 4.05 12.05 20.23
C SER A 143 4.85 12.95 19.31
N LEU A 144 4.18 13.48 18.29
CA LEU A 144 4.72 14.54 17.44
C LEU A 144 4.55 15.91 18.11
N PRO A 145 5.52 16.82 17.99
CA PRO A 145 5.43 18.17 18.55
C PRO A 145 4.36 19.03 17.86
N THR A 146 4.06 18.70 16.59
CA THR A 146 3.03 19.35 15.77
C THR A 146 2.21 18.28 15.08
N PRO A 147 0.86 18.33 15.16
CA PRO A 147 0.00 17.39 14.48
C PRO A 147 0.18 17.39 12.96
N VAL A 148 0.18 16.20 12.36
CA VAL A 148 0.28 15.99 10.92
C VAL A 148 -1.10 15.70 10.34
N GLU A 149 -1.57 16.58 9.47
CA GLU A 149 -2.90 16.48 8.82
C GLU A 149 -2.97 15.27 7.89
N ASN A 150 -1.89 15.02 7.15
CA ASN A 150 -1.83 13.97 6.14
C ASN A 150 -1.14 12.75 6.71
N PHE A 151 -1.76 11.57 6.63
CA PHE A 151 -1.07 10.32 6.91
C PHE A 151 0.20 10.22 6.06
N THR A 152 1.34 10.10 6.70
CA THR A 152 2.65 10.16 6.04
C THR A 152 3.52 8.97 6.48
N ILE A 153 4.10 8.28 5.51
CA ILE A 153 5.19 7.34 5.74
C ILE A 153 6.48 7.99 5.27
N SER A 154 7.53 7.91 6.07
CA SER A 154 8.83 8.50 5.77
C SER A 154 9.97 7.63 6.30
N PHE A 155 11.20 7.94 5.86
CA PHE A 155 12.40 7.27 6.33
C PHE A 155 13.43 8.29 6.82
N ASP A 156 13.99 8.04 7.99
CA ASP A 156 15.16 8.73 8.48
C ASP A 156 16.38 7.84 8.26
N LYS A 157 17.45 8.40 7.68
CA LYS A 157 18.72 7.68 7.46
C LYS A 157 19.57 7.69 8.72
N SER A 158 20.24 6.58 9.00
CA SER A 158 21.23 6.44 10.06
C SER A 158 22.54 5.86 9.51
N ALA A 159 23.56 5.78 10.34
CA ALA A 159 24.87 5.23 9.95
C ALA A 159 24.79 3.73 9.54
N THR A 160 23.89 2.97 10.13
CA THR A 160 23.78 1.51 9.95
C THR A 160 22.50 1.06 9.24
N GLY A 161 21.72 1.99 8.71
CA GLY A 161 20.43 1.70 8.06
C GLY A 161 19.51 2.91 8.11
N GLY A 162 18.29 2.72 8.56
CA GLY A 162 17.30 3.79 8.69
C GLY A 162 16.19 3.45 9.67
N THR A 163 15.24 4.37 9.75
CA THR A 163 14.01 4.21 10.53
C THR A 163 12.84 4.53 9.65
N MET A 164 11.91 3.61 9.50
CA MET A 164 10.62 3.88 8.89
C MET A 164 9.69 4.50 9.94
N ASN A 165 9.13 5.65 9.62
CA ASN A 165 8.17 6.37 10.45
C ASN A 165 6.81 6.38 9.80
N ILE A 166 5.77 6.27 10.61
CA ILE A 166 4.36 6.41 10.26
C ILE A 166 3.80 7.53 11.13
N ASP A 167 3.47 8.65 10.49
CA ASP A 167 3.01 9.87 11.15
C ASP A 167 1.57 10.18 10.77
N TRP A 168 0.73 10.41 11.75
CA TRP A 168 -0.60 10.95 11.52
C TRP A 168 -1.15 11.58 12.81
N GLU A 169 -1.76 12.77 12.66
CA GLU A 169 -2.21 13.56 13.79
C GLU A 169 -1.03 13.79 14.74
N SER A 170 -1.15 13.56 16.02
CA SER A 170 -0.08 13.75 17.02
C SER A 170 0.76 12.49 17.27
N THR A 171 0.63 11.45 16.46
CA THR A 171 1.26 10.14 16.71
C THR A 171 2.30 9.81 15.65
N ARG A 172 3.48 9.35 16.10
CA ARG A 172 4.51 8.69 15.30
C ARG A 172 4.70 7.27 15.77
N ALA A 173 4.64 6.32 14.85
CA ALA A 173 5.09 4.95 15.07
C ALA A 173 6.34 4.68 14.24
N SER A 174 7.39 4.12 14.84
CA SER A 174 8.71 3.97 14.22
C SER A 174 9.24 2.55 14.33
N VAL A 175 9.93 2.08 13.28
CA VAL A 175 10.62 0.78 13.24
C VAL A 175 11.96 0.92 12.54
N ALA A 176 13.00 0.25 13.07
CA ALA A 176 14.32 0.26 12.47
C ALA A 176 14.36 -0.60 11.19
N ILE A 177 15.05 -0.08 10.16
CA ILE A 177 15.40 -0.79 8.93
C ILE A 177 16.91 -0.96 8.92
N GLY A 178 17.40 -2.20 8.89
CA GLY A 178 18.81 -2.54 8.78
C GLY A 178 19.13 -3.16 7.43
N LYS A 179 20.29 -2.86 6.88
CA LYS A 179 20.89 -3.62 5.77
C LYS A 179 21.47 -4.91 6.33
N LYS A 180 21.21 -6.03 5.66
CA LYS A 180 21.77 -7.34 6.04
C LYS A 180 23.06 -7.65 5.30
#